data_dc5b03c8d02c36804636566f9a2fc2ff
#
_entry.id   dc5b03c8d02c36804636566f9a2fc2ff
#
_cell.length_a   1.000
_cell.length_b   1.000
_cell.length_c   1.000
_cell.angle_alpha   90.00
_cell.angle_beta   90.00
_cell.angle_gamma   90.00
#
_symmetry.space_group_name_H-M   'P 1'
#
loop_
_entity.id
_entity.type
_entity.pdbx_description
1 polymer ?
#
loop_
_entity_poly.entity_id
_entity_poly.type
_entity_poly.pdbx_seq_one_letter_code
_entity_poly.pdbx_strand_id
1 'polypeptide(L)'
;MVKRRNHEVPKGLLKSWLGREGSKDGLHYIDLSTGALCFEEGREASFAITDYIYVPKRLNGERDDALEDWFAVDENGLAVFSQRAAAGTLASFTNEKLINQAIRACIALGNRSAYSMFMAITASGTADNSAHEFAVANILRSTGQKFKAFSTWEFLVLYNLPVPLLISERPFLDFTPRGHDMVLMALGPRSLMIGTPCDDPSRRQMSLRVGPAGPEHKRIARIHNRMSAEMARQWVVASSRSELAALADELTPEKVLARRQTDRVIFS
;
A
#
# COMPACT_ATOMS: atom_id res chain seq x y z
N MET A 1 -18.18 12.51 15.75
CA MET A 1 -18.43 11.04 15.80
C MET A 1 -17.11 10.37 15.46
N VAL A 2 -16.58 9.53 16.34
CA VAL A 2 -15.29 8.86 16.12
C VAL A 2 -15.40 7.79 15.04
N LYS A 3 -14.46 7.77 14.10
CA LYS A 3 -14.43 6.80 12.99
C LYS A 3 -14.11 5.40 13.54
N ARG A 4 -15.08 4.48 13.43
CA ARG A 4 -14.92 3.11 13.89
C ARG A 4 -14.22 2.23 12.85
N ARG A 5 -14.68 2.29 11.59
CA ARG A 5 -14.23 1.43 10.51
C ARG A 5 -13.15 2.13 9.70
N ASN A 6 -11.94 1.60 9.77
CA ASN A 6 -10.78 2.16 9.11
C ASN A 6 -10.33 1.23 7.97
N HIS A 7 -10.15 1.78 6.77
CA HIS A 7 -9.55 1.06 5.65
C HIS A 7 -8.03 1.04 5.78
N GLU A 8 -7.43 -0.15 5.74
CA GLU A 8 -5.98 -0.32 5.73
C GLU A 8 -5.37 0.22 4.43
N VAL A 9 -6.05 0.01 3.32
CA VAL A 9 -5.75 0.60 2.00
C VAL A 9 -6.95 1.44 1.57
N PRO A 10 -6.74 2.69 1.10
CA PRO A 10 -7.84 3.58 0.76
C PRO A 10 -8.80 2.95 -0.25
N LYS A 11 -10.08 2.99 0.04
CA LYS A 11 -11.15 2.53 -0.86
C LYS A 11 -11.03 3.16 -2.27
N GLY A 12 -10.59 4.43 -2.33
CA GLY A 12 -10.37 5.14 -3.58
C GLY A 12 -9.30 4.49 -4.47
N LEU A 13 -8.25 3.92 -3.86
CA LEU A 13 -7.20 3.19 -4.57
C LEU A 13 -7.71 1.81 -5.00
N LEU A 14 -8.35 1.04 -4.12
CA LEU A 14 -8.88 -0.30 -4.41
C LEU A 14 -9.92 -0.31 -5.53
N LYS A 15 -10.69 0.76 -5.72
CA LYS A 15 -11.63 0.90 -6.83
C LYS A 15 -11.02 0.67 -8.21
N SER A 16 -9.73 0.90 -8.37
CA SER A 16 -9.03 0.67 -9.64
C SER A 16 -8.91 -0.82 -9.99
N TRP A 17 -9.08 -1.73 -9.03
CA TRP A 17 -9.05 -3.19 -9.21
C TRP A 17 -10.43 -3.82 -9.34
N LEU A 18 -11.51 -3.03 -9.45
CA LEU A 18 -12.82 -3.60 -9.70
C LEU A 18 -12.80 -4.45 -10.96
N GLY A 19 -13.15 -5.71 -10.81
CA GLY A 19 -13.32 -6.68 -11.87
C GLY A 19 -14.76 -7.14 -11.95
N ARG A 20 -15.02 -8.17 -12.77
CA ARG A 20 -16.36 -8.74 -12.94
C ARG A 20 -16.39 -10.21 -12.59
N GLU A 21 -17.49 -10.62 -11.95
CA GLU A 21 -17.88 -12.02 -11.82
C GLU A 21 -19.34 -12.17 -12.28
N GLY A 22 -19.53 -12.75 -13.45
CA GLY A 22 -20.83 -12.74 -14.14
C GLY A 22 -21.26 -11.31 -14.50
N SER A 23 -22.44 -10.90 -14.00
CA SER A 23 -22.99 -9.55 -14.20
C SER A 23 -22.61 -8.53 -13.11
N LYS A 24 -21.84 -8.94 -12.10
CA LYS A 24 -21.55 -8.14 -10.91
C LYS A 24 -20.16 -7.56 -10.97
N ASP A 25 -20.03 -6.27 -10.63
CA ASP A 25 -18.74 -5.63 -10.42
C ASP A 25 -18.33 -5.79 -8.95
N GLY A 26 -17.05 -6.07 -8.69
CA GLY A 26 -16.53 -6.28 -7.33
C GLY A 26 -15.03 -6.50 -7.31
N LEU A 27 -14.52 -6.88 -6.15
CA LEU A 27 -13.09 -7.13 -5.92
C LEU A 27 -12.83 -8.63 -5.82
N HIS A 28 -11.89 -9.13 -6.63
CA HIS A 28 -11.35 -10.48 -6.51
C HIS A 28 -10.16 -10.44 -5.56
N TYR A 29 -10.16 -11.30 -4.53
CA TYR A 29 -9.05 -11.36 -3.58
C TYR A 29 -8.79 -12.78 -3.08
N ILE A 30 -7.58 -13.02 -2.58
CA ILE A 30 -7.24 -14.18 -1.77
C ILE A 30 -7.25 -13.75 -0.31
N ASP A 31 -8.03 -14.43 0.53
CA ASP A 31 -7.91 -14.34 1.97
C ASP A 31 -6.76 -15.27 2.42
N LEU A 32 -5.68 -14.68 2.90
CA LEU A 32 -4.47 -15.42 3.28
C LEU A 32 -4.59 -16.18 4.59
N SER A 33 -5.66 -15.97 5.35
CA SER A 33 -5.93 -16.76 6.56
C SER A 33 -6.51 -18.14 6.22
N THR A 34 -7.25 -18.23 5.12
CA THR A 34 -7.93 -19.43 4.65
C THR A 34 -7.37 -19.99 3.35
N GLY A 35 -6.64 -19.19 2.58
CA GLY A 35 -6.21 -19.51 1.20
C GLY A 35 -7.35 -19.44 0.18
N ALA A 36 -8.53 -18.95 0.58
CA ALA A 36 -9.71 -18.93 -0.27
C ALA A 36 -9.64 -17.82 -1.34
N LEU A 37 -10.01 -18.16 -2.56
CA LEU A 37 -10.30 -17.21 -3.65
C LEU A 37 -11.71 -16.66 -3.46
N CYS A 38 -11.81 -15.38 -3.13
CA CYS A 38 -13.03 -14.69 -2.78
C CYS A 38 -13.40 -13.64 -3.84
N PHE A 39 -14.70 -13.30 -3.87
CA PHE A 39 -15.23 -12.16 -4.59
C PHE A 39 -16.16 -11.37 -3.68
N GLU A 40 -15.92 -10.08 -3.55
CA GLU A 40 -16.79 -9.15 -2.83
C GLU A 40 -17.47 -8.22 -3.82
N GLU A 41 -18.81 -8.36 -3.94
CA GLU A 41 -19.61 -7.50 -4.80
C GLU A 41 -19.58 -6.05 -4.31
N GLY A 42 -19.45 -5.12 -5.25
CA GLY A 42 -19.45 -3.69 -4.96
C GLY A 42 -18.05 -3.14 -4.65
N ARG A 43 -18.00 -2.10 -3.84
CA ARG A 43 -16.80 -1.26 -3.66
C ARG A 43 -16.37 -1.12 -2.21
N GLU A 44 -17.01 -1.86 -1.29
CA GLU A 44 -16.79 -1.64 0.15
C GLU A 44 -15.43 -2.16 0.64
N ALA A 45 -14.89 -3.20 0.00
CA ALA A 45 -13.63 -3.84 0.40
C ALA A 45 -13.63 -4.17 1.90
N SER A 46 -14.66 -4.90 2.36
CA SER A 46 -14.87 -5.18 3.78
C SER A 46 -13.72 -6.00 4.39
N PHE A 47 -13.05 -6.82 3.57
CA PHE A 47 -11.85 -7.56 3.94
C PHE A 47 -10.65 -6.67 4.29
N ALA A 48 -10.63 -5.41 3.83
CA ALA A 48 -9.57 -4.42 4.08
C ALA A 48 -9.94 -3.41 5.17
N ILE A 49 -10.96 -3.73 5.99
CA ILE A 49 -11.44 -2.86 7.08
C ILE A 49 -11.09 -3.48 8.41
N THR A 50 -10.47 -2.68 9.28
CA THR A 50 -10.22 -3.02 10.68
C THR A 50 -10.77 -1.94 11.59
N ASP A 51 -11.53 -2.36 12.62
CA ASP A 51 -12.13 -1.44 13.58
C ASP A 51 -11.04 -0.76 14.43
N TYR A 52 -11.10 0.56 14.49
CA TYR A 52 -10.26 1.40 15.34
C TYR A 52 -8.74 1.24 15.17
N ILE A 53 -8.26 0.73 14.05
CA ILE A 53 -6.83 0.43 13.84
C ILE A 53 -5.92 1.65 14.04
N TYR A 54 -6.39 2.87 13.69
CA TYR A 54 -5.64 4.12 13.83
C TYR A 54 -6.22 5.07 14.87
N VAL A 55 -7.11 4.56 15.71
CA VAL A 55 -7.90 5.35 16.68
C VAL A 55 -7.62 4.84 18.09
N PRO A 56 -6.46 5.16 18.68
CA PRO A 56 -6.10 4.70 20.01
C PRO A 56 -7.07 5.25 21.06
N LYS A 57 -7.23 4.51 22.16
CA LYS A 57 -8.00 4.93 23.32
C LYS A 57 -7.07 5.64 24.29
N ARG A 58 -7.31 6.91 24.54
CA ARG A 58 -6.55 7.73 25.52
C ARG A 58 -6.82 7.26 26.95
N LEU A 59 -5.98 7.68 27.89
CA LEU A 59 -6.11 7.34 29.31
C LEU A 59 -7.46 7.75 29.91
N ASN A 60 -8.07 8.84 29.44
CA ASN A 60 -9.40 9.29 29.84
C ASN A 60 -10.55 8.46 29.26
N GLY A 61 -10.24 7.43 28.47
CA GLY A 61 -11.20 6.58 27.81
C GLY A 61 -11.73 7.08 26.46
N GLU A 62 -11.44 8.32 26.07
CA GLU A 62 -11.77 8.87 24.75
C GLU A 62 -10.91 8.28 23.65
N ARG A 63 -11.44 8.27 22.44
CA ARG A 63 -10.71 7.83 21.24
C ARG A 63 -10.20 9.02 20.46
N ASP A 64 -8.96 8.89 19.96
CA ASP A 64 -8.28 9.93 19.16
C ASP A 64 -8.26 9.53 17.67
N ASP A 65 -9.02 10.25 16.84
CA ASP A 65 -9.10 10.02 15.39
C ASP A 65 -8.27 11.02 14.55
N ALA A 66 -7.40 11.80 15.18
CA ALA A 66 -6.57 12.81 14.51
C ALA A 66 -5.70 12.21 13.40
N LEU A 67 -5.23 10.96 13.55
CA LEU A 67 -4.44 10.27 12.53
C LEU A 67 -5.28 9.95 11.28
N GLU A 68 -6.56 9.57 11.46
CA GLU A 68 -7.47 9.33 10.35
C GLU A 68 -7.75 10.61 9.55
N ASP A 69 -7.91 11.73 10.22
CA ASP A 69 -8.08 13.03 9.56
C ASP A 69 -6.82 13.44 8.79
N TRP A 70 -5.65 13.17 9.36
CA TRP A 70 -4.38 13.39 8.69
C TRP A 70 -4.24 12.53 7.43
N PHE A 71 -4.56 11.24 7.49
CA PHE A 71 -4.54 10.35 6.33
C PHE A 71 -5.52 10.80 5.24
N ALA A 72 -6.73 11.23 5.61
CA ALA A 72 -7.76 11.61 4.65
C ALA A 72 -7.31 12.72 3.69
N VAL A 73 -6.49 13.66 4.15
CA VAL A 73 -5.93 14.73 3.31
C VAL A 73 -5.00 14.18 2.23
N ASP A 74 -4.08 13.29 2.63
CA ASP A 74 -3.10 12.70 1.71
C ASP A 74 -3.72 11.64 0.80
N GLU A 75 -4.70 10.87 1.28
CA GLU A 75 -5.43 9.87 0.50
C GLU A 75 -6.26 10.47 -0.64
N ASN A 76 -6.84 11.65 -0.42
CA ASN A 76 -7.49 12.38 -1.50
C ASN A 76 -6.50 12.74 -2.62
N GLY A 77 -5.29 13.13 -2.25
CA GLY A 77 -4.20 13.35 -3.19
C GLY A 77 -3.83 12.07 -3.95
N LEU A 78 -3.67 10.97 -3.26
CA LEU A 78 -3.37 9.67 -3.86
C LEU A 78 -4.48 9.19 -4.80
N ALA A 79 -5.75 9.35 -4.43
CA ALA A 79 -6.87 8.94 -5.27
C ALA A 79 -6.88 9.68 -6.63
N VAL A 80 -6.70 11.01 -6.60
CA VAL A 80 -6.61 11.82 -7.83
C VAL A 80 -5.36 11.44 -8.65
N PHE A 81 -4.24 11.24 -7.99
CA PHE A 81 -2.98 10.86 -8.62
C PHE A 81 -3.11 9.50 -9.33
N SER A 82 -3.67 8.49 -8.66
CA SER A 82 -3.88 7.15 -9.20
C SER A 82 -4.85 7.14 -10.37
N GLN A 83 -5.95 7.88 -10.30
CA GLN A 83 -6.90 8.02 -11.42
C GLN A 83 -6.24 8.61 -12.66
N ARG A 84 -5.44 9.66 -12.49
CA ARG A 84 -4.70 10.28 -13.61
C ARG A 84 -3.61 9.37 -14.17
N ALA A 85 -2.92 8.62 -13.31
CA ALA A 85 -1.96 7.61 -13.73
C ALA A 85 -2.63 6.54 -14.60
N ALA A 86 -3.76 6.00 -14.15
CA ALA A 86 -4.52 5.00 -14.89
C ALA A 86 -5.03 5.51 -16.25
N ALA A 87 -5.43 6.78 -16.31
CA ALA A 87 -5.89 7.43 -17.54
C ALA A 87 -4.75 7.87 -18.49
N GLY A 88 -3.49 7.73 -18.08
CA GLY A 88 -2.35 8.26 -18.86
C GLY A 88 -2.29 9.79 -18.94
N THR A 89 -3.04 10.50 -18.08
CA THR A 89 -3.17 11.96 -18.09
C THR A 89 -2.28 12.66 -17.06
N LEU A 90 -1.41 11.91 -16.38
CA LEU A 90 -0.53 12.45 -15.37
C LEU A 90 0.64 13.26 -15.93
N ALA A 91 0.98 13.10 -17.21
CA ALA A 91 2.14 13.73 -17.85
C ALA A 91 2.14 15.27 -17.81
N SER A 92 0.97 15.90 -17.71
CA SER A 92 0.81 17.36 -17.58
C SER A 92 0.68 17.83 -16.15
N PHE A 93 1.04 17.00 -15.18
CA PHE A 93 0.77 17.25 -13.78
C PHE A 93 1.86 18.13 -13.15
N THR A 94 1.52 19.36 -12.82
CA THR A 94 2.42 20.35 -12.24
C THR A 94 2.08 20.73 -10.79
N ASN A 95 1.04 20.12 -10.21
CA ASN A 95 0.61 20.43 -8.86
C ASN A 95 1.48 19.71 -7.82
N GLU A 96 2.57 20.36 -7.38
CA GLU A 96 3.50 19.83 -6.38
C GLU A 96 2.80 19.42 -5.07
N LYS A 97 1.80 20.19 -4.62
CA LYS A 97 1.06 19.86 -3.39
C LYS A 97 0.39 18.48 -3.51
N LEU A 98 -0.24 18.20 -4.65
CA LEU A 98 -0.92 16.92 -4.88
C LEU A 98 0.07 15.76 -5.04
N ILE A 99 1.22 15.99 -5.71
CA ILE A 99 2.30 14.99 -5.81
C ILE A 99 2.83 14.66 -4.41
N ASN A 100 3.12 15.67 -3.61
CA ASN A 100 3.61 15.50 -2.25
C ASN A 100 2.61 14.76 -1.35
N GLN A 101 1.32 15.06 -1.46
CA GLN A 101 0.26 14.35 -0.75
C GLN A 101 0.21 12.87 -1.19
N ALA A 102 0.22 12.60 -2.50
CA ALA A 102 0.20 11.25 -3.02
C ALA A 102 1.40 10.43 -2.54
N ILE A 103 2.61 10.98 -2.58
CA ILE A 103 3.82 10.28 -2.13
C ILE A 103 3.79 10.05 -0.62
N ARG A 104 3.35 11.01 0.19
CA ARG A 104 3.17 10.79 1.65
C ARG A 104 2.16 9.70 1.95
N ALA A 105 1.03 9.69 1.24
CA ALA A 105 0.04 8.62 1.37
C ALA A 105 0.65 7.25 1.01
N CYS A 106 1.42 7.17 -0.09
CA CYS A 106 2.12 5.95 -0.47
C CYS A 106 3.05 5.44 0.63
N ILE A 107 3.86 6.32 1.22
CA ILE A 107 4.78 5.97 2.32
C ILE A 107 4.01 5.49 3.55
N ALA A 108 2.94 6.20 3.92
CA ALA A 108 2.09 5.83 5.06
C ALA A 108 1.51 4.41 4.89
N LEU A 109 1.08 4.05 3.67
CA LEU A 109 0.53 2.73 3.35
C LEU A 109 1.54 1.58 3.53
N GLY A 110 2.83 1.85 3.52
CA GLY A 110 3.86 0.84 3.82
C GLY A 110 3.79 0.32 5.27
N ASN A 111 3.21 1.11 6.19
CA ASN A 111 3.17 0.80 7.63
C ASN A 111 1.74 0.74 8.21
N ARG A 112 0.70 0.78 7.37
CA ARG A 112 -0.70 0.95 7.81
C ARG A 112 -1.50 -0.33 7.96
N SER A 113 -0.99 -1.49 7.55
CA SER A 113 -1.79 -2.72 7.67
C SER A 113 -2.06 -3.06 9.14
N ALA A 114 -3.17 -3.77 9.40
CA ALA A 114 -3.46 -4.28 10.74
C ALA A 114 -2.33 -5.17 11.25
N TYR A 115 -1.69 -5.91 10.35
CA TYR A 115 -0.51 -6.70 10.69
C TYR A 115 0.69 -5.83 11.12
N SER A 116 0.98 -4.75 10.40
CA SER A 116 2.07 -3.82 10.76
C SER A 116 1.81 -3.15 12.11
N MET A 117 0.57 -2.76 12.37
CA MET A 117 0.15 -2.20 13.66
C MET A 117 0.32 -3.21 14.77
N PHE A 118 -0.13 -4.45 14.59
CA PHE A 118 0.05 -5.52 15.55
C PHE A 118 1.54 -5.75 15.89
N MET A 119 2.41 -5.79 14.87
CA MET A 119 3.85 -5.96 15.08
C MET A 119 4.47 -4.79 15.84
N ALA A 120 4.06 -3.54 15.54
CA ALA A 120 4.54 -2.36 16.27
C ALA A 120 4.10 -2.35 17.75
N ILE A 121 2.87 -2.75 18.02
CA ILE A 121 2.35 -2.90 19.39
C ILE A 121 3.13 -4.00 20.14
N THR A 122 3.35 -5.15 19.51
CA THR A 122 4.10 -6.25 20.11
C THR A 122 5.54 -5.83 20.43
N ALA A 123 6.20 -5.14 19.51
CA ALA A 123 7.58 -4.66 19.69
C ALA A 123 7.73 -3.57 20.77
N SER A 124 6.63 -2.87 21.14
CA SER A 124 6.66 -1.87 22.21
C SER A 124 6.91 -2.49 23.61
N GLY A 125 6.67 -3.79 23.75
CA GLY A 125 6.83 -4.51 25.04
C GLY A 125 5.79 -4.13 26.09
N THR A 126 4.81 -3.29 25.77
CA THR A 126 3.72 -2.89 26.67
C THR A 126 2.41 -3.51 26.20
N ALA A 127 1.55 -3.89 27.15
CA ALA A 127 0.26 -4.54 26.86
C ALA A 127 -0.94 -3.60 27.04
N ASP A 128 -0.70 -2.32 27.22
CA ASP A 128 -1.70 -1.32 27.55
C ASP A 128 -2.03 -0.39 26.34
N ASN A 129 -2.91 0.57 26.55
CA ASN A 129 -3.28 1.55 25.54
C ASN A 129 -2.10 2.38 25.00
N SER A 130 -1.00 2.52 25.78
CA SER A 130 0.18 3.27 25.38
C SER A 130 0.91 2.61 24.22
N ALA A 131 0.84 1.29 24.08
CA ALA A 131 1.40 0.55 22.94
C ALA A 131 0.73 0.95 21.63
N HIS A 132 -0.60 1.12 21.64
CA HIS A 132 -1.34 1.55 20.46
C HIS A 132 -1.03 3.01 20.10
N GLU A 133 -0.98 3.92 21.08
CA GLU A 133 -0.55 5.31 20.87
C GLU A 133 0.87 5.39 20.32
N PHE A 134 1.79 4.58 20.84
CA PHE A 134 3.15 4.47 20.34
C PHE A 134 3.21 4.01 18.89
N ALA A 135 2.44 2.98 18.52
CA ALA A 135 2.39 2.47 17.15
C ALA A 135 1.86 3.54 16.17
N VAL A 136 0.80 4.26 16.55
CA VAL A 136 0.23 5.38 15.78
C VAL A 136 1.24 6.51 15.62
N ALA A 137 1.89 6.94 16.70
CA ALA A 137 2.92 7.98 16.67
C ALA A 137 4.12 7.57 15.80
N ASN A 138 4.48 6.29 15.80
CA ASN A 138 5.57 5.75 14.98
C ASN A 138 5.25 5.80 13.47
N ILE A 139 4.01 5.57 13.07
CA ILE A 139 3.59 5.73 11.66
C ILE A 139 3.81 7.18 11.21
N LEU A 140 3.35 8.15 11.99
CA LEU A 140 3.51 9.57 11.66
C LEU A 140 5.00 9.94 11.54
N ARG A 141 5.80 9.58 12.54
CA ARG A 141 7.23 9.88 12.56
C ARG A 141 7.97 9.22 11.40
N SER A 142 7.76 7.94 11.16
CA SER A 142 8.43 7.19 10.09
C SER A 142 8.02 7.70 8.71
N THR A 143 6.74 8.04 8.52
CA THR A 143 6.26 8.64 7.26
C THR A 143 6.93 9.98 7.00
N GLY A 144 7.02 10.86 8.01
CA GLY A 144 7.68 12.16 7.89
C GLY A 144 9.17 12.05 7.60
N GLN A 145 9.88 11.12 8.27
CA GLN A 145 11.30 10.87 8.04
C GLN A 145 11.56 10.33 6.62
N LYS A 146 10.80 9.33 6.17
CA LYS A 146 10.93 8.77 4.82
C LYS A 146 10.58 9.82 3.76
N PHE A 147 9.51 10.61 3.96
CA PHE A 147 9.16 11.67 3.02
C PHE A 147 10.28 12.70 2.87
N LYS A 148 10.92 13.08 3.97
CA LYS A 148 12.10 13.96 3.95
C LYS A 148 13.28 13.31 3.22
N ALA A 149 13.55 12.02 3.44
CA ALA A 149 14.59 11.30 2.72
C ALA A 149 14.32 11.23 1.21
N PHE A 150 13.05 11.14 0.80
CA PHE A 150 12.65 11.09 -0.62
C PHE A 150 12.68 12.45 -1.32
N SER A 151 13.02 13.54 -0.62
CA SER A 151 13.06 14.89 -1.23
C SER A 151 14.03 15.00 -2.41
N THR A 152 15.01 14.11 -2.51
CA THR A 152 16.01 14.06 -3.60
C THR A 152 15.81 12.88 -4.56
N TRP A 153 14.69 12.14 -4.43
CA TRP A 153 14.44 10.97 -5.25
C TRP A 153 13.83 11.31 -6.60
N GLU A 154 14.03 10.41 -7.54
CA GLU A 154 13.36 10.39 -8.83
C GLU A 154 12.22 9.39 -8.81
N PHE A 155 11.04 9.83 -9.24
CA PHE A 155 9.88 8.98 -9.41
C PHE A 155 9.52 8.86 -10.89
N LEU A 156 9.25 7.61 -11.29
CA LEU A 156 8.74 7.27 -12.62
C LEU A 156 7.37 6.62 -12.45
N VAL A 157 6.38 7.16 -13.11
CA VAL A 157 5.05 6.54 -13.21
C VAL A 157 4.87 5.96 -14.60
N LEU A 158 4.71 4.65 -14.65
CA LEU A 158 4.40 3.89 -15.86
C LEU A 158 2.91 3.59 -15.91
N TYR A 159 2.28 3.79 -17.06
CA TYR A 159 0.90 3.38 -17.33
C TYR A 159 0.83 2.43 -18.52
N ASN A 160 -0.31 1.73 -18.69
CA ASN A 160 -0.49 0.68 -19.70
C ASN A 160 0.52 -0.47 -19.62
N LEU A 161 0.83 -0.91 -18.40
CA LEU A 161 1.72 -2.05 -18.19
C LEU A 161 1.21 -3.30 -18.92
N PRO A 162 2.12 -4.07 -19.55
CA PRO A 162 1.76 -5.29 -20.29
C PRO A 162 1.31 -6.44 -19.36
N VAL A 163 1.65 -6.37 -18.08
CA VAL A 163 1.25 -7.34 -17.04
C VAL A 163 0.40 -6.60 -16.01
N PRO A 164 -0.79 -7.10 -15.67
CA PRO A 164 -1.59 -6.53 -14.60
C PRO A 164 -0.90 -6.68 -13.25
N LEU A 165 -1.10 -5.68 -12.38
CA LEU A 165 -0.51 -5.62 -11.06
C LEU A 165 -1.47 -6.12 -10.01
N LEU A 166 -0.89 -6.72 -8.97
CA LEU A 166 -1.55 -7.05 -7.72
C LEU A 166 -1.47 -5.87 -6.74
N ILE A 167 -2.32 -5.90 -5.72
CA ILE A 167 -2.20 -5.04 -4.56
C ILE A 167 -2.49 -5.86 -3.29
N SER A 168 -1.79 -5.58 -2.20
CA SER A 168 -2.00 -6.20 -0.89
C SER A 168 -2.24 -5.13 0.18
N GLU A 169 -2.43 -5.54 1.43
CA GLU A 169 -2.52 -4.63 2.58
C GLU A 169 -1.26 -3.78 2.78
N ARG A 170 -0.17 -4.14 2.10
CA ARG A 170 1.10 -3.39 2.09
C ARG A 170 1.46 -2.96 0.67
N PRO A 171 0.75 -1.98 0.10
CA PRO A 171 0.90 -1.65 -1.32
C PRO A 171 2.20 -0.90 -1.65
N PHE A 172 2.85 -0.30 -0.66
CA PHE A 172 4.13 0.41 -0.82
C PHE A 172 5.27 -0.55 -0.46
N LEU A 173 6.04 -0.92 -1.47
CA LEU A 173 7.15 -1.86 -1.37
C LEU A 173 8.47 -1.07 -1.36
N ASP A 174 9.20 -1.17 -0.24
CA ASP A 174 10.48 -0.52 0.01
C ASP A 174 11.55 -1.61 0.14
N PHE A 175 12.57 -1.59 -0.71
CA PHE A 175 13.59 -2.64 -0.74
C PHE A 175 14.90 -2.17 -1.41
N THR A 176 15.97 -2.90 -1.16
CA THR A 176 17.32 -2.57 -1.62
C THR A 176 17.87 -3.67 -2.53
N PRO A 177 17.45 -3.73 -3.81
CA PRO A 177 17.95 -4.75 -4.73
C PRO A 177 19.41 -4.47 -5.07
N ARG A 178 20.28 -5.44 -4.78
CA ARG A 178 21.73 -5.37 -5.09
C ARG A 178 22.42 -4.10 -4.54
N GLY A 179 21.99 -3.60 -3.37
CA GLY A 179 22.55 -2.41 -2.75
C GLY A 179 22.01 -1.07 -3.26
N HIS A 180 21.01 -1.06 -4.12
CA HIS A 180 20.34 0.15 -4.60
C HIS A 180 18.95 0.26 -4.00
N ASP A 181 18.67 1.35 -3.31
CA ASP A 181 17.36 1.59 -2.74
C ASP A 181 16.32 1.80 -3.84
N MET A 182 15.17 1.20 -3.68
CA MET A 182 14.05 1.29 -4.62
C MET A 182 12.72 1.20 -3.89
N VAL A 183 11.74 1.95 -4.37
CA VAL A 183 10.35 1.78 -3.94
C VAL A 183 9.46 1.49 -5.15
N LEU A 184 8.48 0.61 -4.92
CA LEU A 184 7.46 0.29 -5.92
C LEU A 184 6.08 0.45 -5.29
N MET A 185 5.13 0.98 -6.05
CA MET A 185 3.73 1.02 -5.66
C MET A 185 2.80 0.92 -6.86
N ALA A 186 1.88 -0.02 -6.82
CA ALA A 186 0.79 -0.10 -7.78
C ALA A 186 -0.22 1.03 -7.54
N LEU A 187 -0.42 1.87 -8.56
CA LEU A 187 -1.41 2.95 -8.57
C LEU A 187 -2.73 2.53 -9.23
N GLY A 188 -2.73 1.39 -9.86
CA GLY A 188 -3.85 0.74 -10.53
C GLY A 188 -3.38 -0.56 -11.17
N PRO A 189 -4.28 -1.38 -11.73
CA PRO A 189 -3.93 -2.68 -12.28
C PRO A 189 -2.88 -2.63 -13.39
N ARG A 190 -2.72 -1.48 -14.04
CA ARG A 190 -1.76 -1.29 -15.14
C ARG A 190 -0.92 -0.02 -14.98
N SER A 191 -0.79 0.48 -13.74
CA SER A 191 -0.01 1.69 -13.45
C SER A 191 0.87 1.46 -12.24
N LEU A 192 2.18 1.68 -12.40
CA LEU A 192 3.22 1.46 -11.39
C LEU A 192 4.01 2.74 -11.16
N MET A 193 4.17 3.13 -9.91
CA MET A 193 5.14 4.12 -9.50
C MET A 193 6.42 3.42 -9.05
N ILE A 194 7.55 3.90 -9.54
CA ILE A 194 8.91 3.45 -9.21
C ILE A 194 9.64 4.67 -8.67
N GLY A 195 10.26 4.56 -7.50
CA GLY A 195 11.12 5.60 -6.95
C GLY A 195 12.54 5.06 -6.74
N THR A 196 13.54 5.88 -7.03
CA THR A 196 14.95 5.60 -6.79
C THR A 196 15.67 6.86 -6.30
N PRO A 197 16.72 6.74 -5.47
CA PRO A 197 17.57 7.87 -5.16
C PRO A 197 18.13 8.48 -6.45
N CYS A 198 18.25 9.81 -6.46
CA CYS A 198 18.94 10.49 -7.56
C CYS A 198 20.45 10.45 -7.32
N ASP A 199 21.21 10.06 -8.34
CA ASP A 199 22.68 10.03 -8.29
C ASP A 199 23.32 11.44 -8.32
N ASP A 200 22.53 12.47 -8.66
CA ASP A 200 23.01 13.85 -8.70
C ASP A 200 22.92 14.50 -7.30
N PRO A 201 24.06 14.70 -6.60
CA PRO A 201 24.08 15.27 -5.25
C PRO A 201 23.68 16.76 -5.20
N SER A 202 23.62 17.45 -6.34
CA SER A 202 23.17 18.84 -6.43
C SER A 202 21.66 18.98 -6.42
N ARG A 203 20.94 17.91 -6.70
CA ARG A 203 19.47 17.90 -6.74
C ARG A 203 18.89 18.10 -5.35
N ARG A 204 18.01 19.07 -5.23
CA ARG A 204 17.34 19.47 -3.98
C ARG A 204 15.84 19.19 -3.96
N GLN A 205 15.29 18.72 -5.07
CA GLN A 205 13.85 18.52 -5.22
C GLN A 205 13.56 17.18 -5.87
N MET A 206 12.49 16.58 -5.39
CA MET A 206 11.89 15.39 -5.96
C MET A 206 11.48 15.64 -7.42
N SER A 207 11.70 14.67 -8.28
CA SER A 207 11.24 14.73 -9.66
C SER A 207 10.26 13.63 -9.98
N LEU A 208 9.33 13.94 -10.87
CA LEU A 208 8.35 12.99 -11.37
C LEU A 208 8.40 12.95 -12.90
N ARG A 209 8.61 11.74 -13.43
CA ARG A 209 8.47 11.45 -14.87
C ARG A 209 7.28 10.50 -15.06
N VAL A 210 6.58 10.66 -16.16
CA VAL A 210 5.42 9.84 -16.50
C VAL A 210 5.52 9.39 -17.94
N GLY A 211 5.25 8.12 -18.20
CA GLY A 211 5.32 7.59 -19.56
C GLY A 211 4.56 6.27 -19.74
N PRO A 212 4.24 5.91 -20.98
CA PRO A 212 3.66 4.62 -21.29
C PRO A 212 4.69 3.52 -21.01
N ALA A 213 4.20 2.38 -20.54
CA ALA A 213 5.04 1.20 -20.39
C ALA A 213 5.20 0.50 -21.73
N GLY A 214 6.42 0.03 -22.03
CA GLY A 214 6.74 -0.86 -23.14
C GLY A 214 6.91 -2.33 -22.68
N PRO A 215 7.19 -3.24 -23.63
CA PRO A 215 7.42 -4.67 -23.34
C PRO A 215 8.55 -4.93 -22.32
N GLU A 216 9.56 -4.06 -22.30
CA GLU A 216 10.72 -4.11 -21.38
C GLU A 216 10.29 -3.97 -19.91
N HIS A 217 9.19 -3.29 -19.64
CA HIS A 217 8.67 -3.10 -18.29
C HIS A 217 7.93 -4.33 -17.74
N LYS A 218 7.78 -5.40 -18.54
CA LYS A 218 7.18 -6.67 -18.09
C LYS A 218 7.93 -7.26 -16.88
N ARG A 219 9.24 -7.11 -16.86
CA ARG A 219 10.08 -7.64 -15.77
C ARG A 219 9.80 -6.93 -14.45
N ILE A 220 9.75 -5.59 -14.43
CA ILE A 220 9.50 -4.84 -13.19
C ILE A 220 8.08 -5.08 -12.67
N ALA A 221 7.07 -5.21 -13.54
CA ALA A 221 5.71 -5.56 -13.15
C ALA A 221 5.66 -6.94 -12.46
N ARG A 222 6.38 -7.94 -12.98
CA ARG A 222 6.48 -9.27 -12.35
C ARG A 222 7.22 -9.24 -11.01
N ILE A 223 8.28 -8.42 -10.90
CA ILE A 223 8.98 -8.22 -9.61
C ILE A 223 8.02 -7.63 -8.59
N HIS A 224 7.28 -6.58 -8.96
CA HIS A 224 6.27 -5.98 -8.10
C HIS A 224 5.26 -7.03 -7.61
N ASN A 225 4.66 -7.81 -8.53
CA ASN A 225 3.65 -8.81 -8.18
C ASN A 225 4.19 -9.89 -7.23
N ARG A 226 5.40 -10.40 -7.51
CA ARG A 226 6.06 -11.36 -6.63
C ARG A 226 6.29 -10.78 -5.23
N MET A 227 6.83 -9.57 -5.13
CA MET A 227 7.05 -8.91 -3.84
C MET A 227 5.74 -8.61 -3.10
N SER A 228 4.70 -8.13 -3.80
CA SER A 228 3.39 -7.94 -3.20
C SER A 228 2.84 -9.23 -2.60
N ALA A 229 2.97 -10.35 -3.31
CA ALA A 229 2.56 -11.67 -2.81
C ALA A 229 3.43 -12.15 -1.64
N GLU A 230 4.75 -12.01 -1.71
CA GLU A 230 5.68 -12.42 -0.65
C GLU A 230 5.51 -11.61 0.64
N MET A 231 5.24 -10.31 0.52
CA MET A 231 5.07 -9.40 1.67
C MET A 231 3.66 -9.41 2.25
N ALA A 232 2.66 -9.91 1.52
CA ALA A 232 1.29 -9.99 1.99
C ALA A 232 1.14 -10.93 3.20
N ARG A 233 0.29 -10.52 4.17
CA ARG A 233 0.01 -11.26 5.42
C ARG A 233 -1.47 -11.45 5.68
N GLN A 234 -2.34 -10.71 4.98
CA GLN A 234 -3.78 -10.71 5.20
C GLN A 234 -4.55 -11.02 3.92
N TRP A 235 -4.29 -10.28 2.85
CA TRP A 235 -5.01 -10.44 1.60
C TRP A 235 -4.19 -9.94 0.39
N VAL A 236 -4.56 -10.44 -0.80
CA VAL A 236 -4.04 -9.97 -2.10
C VAL A 236 -5.21 -9.79 -3.05
N VAL A 237 -5.26 -8.66 -3.75
CA VAL A 237 -6.30 -8.31 -4.73
C VAL A 237 -5.72 -8.30 -6.13
N ALA A 238 -6.50 -8.76 -7.10
CA ALA A 238 -6.24 -8.62 -8.53
C ALA A 238 -7.49 -8.17 -9.30
N SER A 239 -7.32 -7.83 -10.57
CA SER A 239 -8.44 -7.42 -11.44
C SER A 239 -9.32 -8.59 -11.86
N SER A 240 -8.82 -9.83 -11.75
CA SER A 240 -9.57 -11.03 -12.13
C SER A 240 -9.23 -12.23 -11.25
N ARG A 241 -10.17 -13.16 -11.18
CA ARG A 241 -9.99 -14.44 -10.49
C ARG A 241 -8.85 -15.29 -11.08
N SER A 242 -8.67 -15.26 -12.41
CA SER A 242 -7.62 -16.03 -13.08
C SER A 242 -6.21 -15.54 -12.72
N GLU A 243 -6.02 -14.24 -12.50
CA GLU A 243 -4.74 -13.68 -12.05
C GLU A 243 -4.39 -14.17 -10.64
N LEU A 244 -5.39 -14.27 -9.74
CA LEU A 244 -5.19 -14.81 -8.39
C LEU A 244 -4.97 -16.32 -8.39
N ALA A 245 -5.70 -17.05 -9.21
CA ALA A 245 -5.57 -18.50 -9.29
C ALA A 245 -4.14 -18.95 -9.67
N ALA A 246 -3.45 -18.15 -10.51
CA ALA A 246 -2.06 -18.41 -10.87
C ALA A 246 -1.07 -18.26 -9.69
N LEU A 247 -1.51 -17.67 -8.57
CA LEU A 247 -0.70 -17.42 -7.37
C LEU A 247 -1.17 -18.25 -6.16
N ALA A 248 -2.28 -18.95 -6.27
CA ALA A 248 -2.89 -19.66 -5.14
C ALA A 248 -1.91 -20.63 -4.47
N ASP A 249 -1.10 -21.34 -5.26
CA ASP A 249 -0.11 -22.30 -4.74
C ASP A 249 1.05 -21.62 -3.98
N GLU A 250 1.31 -20.34 -4.26
CA GLU A 250 2.36 -19.56 -3.58
C GLU A 250 1.83 -18.87 -2.32
N LEU A 251 0.51 -18.72 -2.21
CA LEU A 251 -0.18 -17.96 -1.15
C LEU A 251 -0.98 -18.88 -0.22
N THR A 252 -0.50 -20.10 0.02
CA THR A 252 -1.17 -21.01 0.97
C THR A 252 -1.05 -20.50 2.41
N PRO A 253 -2.04 -20.80 3.29
CA PRO A 253 -2.02 -20.39 4.69
C PRO A 253 -0.76 -20.80 5.43
N GLU A 254 -0.21 -21.99 5.15
CA GLU A 254 1.00 -22.50 5.77
C GLU A 254 2.22 -21.65 5.42
N LYS A 255 2.38 -21.27 4.14
CA LYS A 255 3.48 -20.40 3.67
C LYS A 255 3.38 -19.01 4.28
N VAL A 256 2.16 -18.47 4.37
CA VAL A 256 1.91 -17.17 5.02
C VAL A 256 2.20 -17.22 6.51
N LEU A 257 1.80 -18.30 7.19
CA LEU A 257 2.07 -18.50 8.62
C LEU A 257 3.58 -18.58 8.89
N ALA A 258 4.32 -19.33 8.07
CA ALA A 258 5.78 -19.41 8.18
C ALA A 258 6.44 -18.02 8.03
N ARG A 259 5.98 -17.19 7.10
CA ARG A 259 6.46 -15.80 6.95
C ARG A 259 6.16 -14.95 8.17
N ARG A 260 4.94 -15.05 8.76
CA ARG A 260 4.56 -14.34 10.01
C ARG A 260 5.44 -14.75 11.20
N GLN A 261 5.83 -16.01 11.28
CA GLN A 261 6.76 -16.49 12.33
C GLN A 261 8.15 -15.90 12.16
N THR A 262 8.65 -15.83 10.92
CA THR A 262 9.94 -15.18 10.62
C THR A 262 9.93 -13.70 11.00
N ASP A 263 8.86 -12.97 10.67
CA ASP A 263 8.72 -11.56 11.03
C ASP A 263 8.79 -11.35 12.55
N ARG A 264 8.17 -12.23 13.35
CA ARG A 264 8.22 -12.15 14.82
C ARG A 264 9.63 -12.30 15.38
N VAL A 265 10.45 -13.16 14.79
CA VAL A 265 11.86 -13.36 15.20
C VAL A 265 12.72 -12.13 14.89
N ILE A 266 12.43 -11.42 13.80
CA ILE A 266 13.19 -10.22 13.39
C ILE A 266 12.87 -9.03 14.31
N PHE A 267 11.66 -8.96 14.88
CA PHE A 267 11.18 -7.83 15.69
C PHE A 267 11.16 -8.12 17.20
N SER A 268 11.54 -9.32 17.65
CA SER A 268 11.76 -9.67 19.08
C SER A 268 13.19 -9.39 19.50
#